data_7bba100390ed7caeacb688c7f16ef8c3
#
_entry.id   7bba100390ed7caeacb688c7f16ef8c3
#
_cell.length_a   1.000
_cell.length_b   1.000
_cell.length_c   1.000
_cell.angle_alpha   90.00
_cell.angle_beta   90.00
_cell.angle_gamma   90.00
#
_symmetry.space_group_name_H-M   'P 1'
#
loop_
_entity.id
_entity.type
_entity.pdbx_description
1 polymer ?
#
loop_
_entity_poly.entity_id
_entity_poly.type
_entity_poly.pdbx_seq_one_letter_code
_entity_poly.pdbx_strand_id
1 'polypeptide(L)'
;RRAKGIAQPNDMVISTIVTTEMINDVAKANNVACYNVLTGFKWIAELVKAKEGKENYIVGGEESFGLMIGDKTRDKDAISAVALLCEMAAYEKNQGRTLFDKMIDLYTQYGFYYENLISITKKG
;
A
#
# COMPACT_ATOMS: atom_id res chain seq x y z
N ARG A 1 4.85 -9.33 -6.16
CA ARG A 1 4.68 -9.45 -7.62
C ARG A 1 6.03 -9.59 -8.32
N ARG A 2 7.00 -8.76 -8.02
CA ARG A 2 8.33 -8.77 -8.68
C ARG A 2 9.05 -10.10 -8.47
N ALA A 3 9.12 -10.60 -7.25
CA ALA A 3 9.73 -11.90 -6.93
C ALA A 3 9.05 -13.09 -7.61
N LYS A 4 7.78 -12.96 -7.99
CA LYS A 4 7.00 -13.97 -8.72
C LYS A 4 7.00 -13.73 -10.25
N GLY A 5 7.73 -12.73 -10.76
CA GLY A 5 7.78 -12.40 -12.20
C GLY A 5 6.47 -11.89 -12.81
N ILE A 6 5.53 -11.41 -11.98
CA ILE A 6 4.21 -10.93 -12.43
C ILE A 6 4.06 -9.40 -12.38
N ALA A 7 5.17 -8.68 -12.11
CA ALA A 7 5.18 -7.23 -12.17
C ALA A 7 5.09 -6.73 -13.62
N GLN A 8 4.29 -5.70 -13.85
CA GLN A 8 4.10 -5.08 -15.16
C GLN A 8 4.71 -3.66 -15.18
N PRO A 9 5.15 -3.16 -16.31
CA PRO A 9 5.74 -1.82 -16.41
C PRO A 9 4.78 -0.69 -16.01
N ASN A 10 3.47 -0.92 -16.17
CA ASN A 10 2.41 0.03 -15.85
C ASN A 10 1.69 -0.26 -14.53
N ASP A 11 2.32 -1.05 -13.65
CA ASP A 11 1.80 -1.28 -12.31
C ASP A 11 1.80 0.04 -11.50
N MET A 12 0.71 0.29 -10.78
CA MET A 12 0.58 1.44 -9.88
C MET A 12 0.05 1.06 -8.50
N VAL A 13 0.44 1.86 -7.52
CA VAL A 13 -0.10 1.86 -6.16
C VAL A 13 -0.66 3.24 -5.82
N ILE A 14 -1.62 3.30 -4.90
CA ILE A 14 -2.23 4.55 -4.48
C ILE A 14 -2.23 4.61 -2.96
N SER A 15 -1.81 5.74 -2.41
CA SER A 15 -1.80 6.03 -0.99
C SER A 15 -2.47 7.38 -0.71
N THR A 16 -2.67 7.71 0.55
CA THR A 16 -3.12 9.06 0.91
C THR A 16 -1.96 9.93 1.37
N ILE A 17 -2.13 11.25 1.30
CA ILE A 17 -1.12 12.24 1.71
C ILE A 17 -0.76 12.18 3.21
N VAL A 18 -1.54 11.47 4.02
CA VAL A 18 -1.31 11.29 5.47
C VAL A 18 -0.79 9.90 5.82
N THR A 19 -0.60 9.05 4.82
CA THR A 19 -0.01 7.71 4.99
C THR A 19 1.52 7.81 4.86
N THR A 20 2.23 6.80 5.34
CA THR A 20 3.70 6.79 5.38
C THR A 20 4.36 7.01 4.02
N GLU A 21 5.40 7.84 3.98
CA GLU A 21 6.24 8.04 2.80
C GLU A 21 7.02 6.79 2.38
N MET A 22 7.16 5.81 3.26
CA MET A 22 7.80 4.53 2.93
C MET A 22 7.16 3.86 1.71
N ILE A 23 5.86 4.02 1.50
CA ILE A 23 5.16 3.47 0.33
C ILE A 23 5.71 4.06 -0.97
N ASN A 24 5.96 5.38 -1.00
CA ASN A 24 6.54 6.08 -2.14
C ASN A 24 7.95 5.55 -2.44
N ASP A 25 8.80 5.39 -1.42
CA ASP A 25 10.17 4.94 -1.60
C ASP A 25 10.24 3.47 -2.02
N VAL A 26 9.40 2.61 -1.45
CA VAL A 26 9.27 1.21 -1.88
C VAL A 26 8.78 1.12 -3.33
N ALA A 27 7.78 1.90 -3.71
CA ALA A 27 7.25 1.91 -5.08
C ALA A 27 8.32 2.37 -6.07
N LYS A 28 9.00 3.49 -5.78
CA LYS A 28 10.08 4.05 -6.59
C LYS A 28 11.23 3.05 -6.80
N ALA A 29 11.69 2.40 -5.73
CA ALA A 29 12.75 1.40 -5.80
C ALA A 29 12.35 0.16 -6.62
N ASN A 30 11.07 -0.06 -6.80
CA ASN A 30 10.52 -1.14 -7.61
C ASN A 30 10.04 -0.70 -9.01
N ASN A 31 10.28 0.55 -9.42
CA ASN A 31 9.79 1.14 -10.66
C ASN A 31 8.27 1.01 -10.83
N VAL A 32 7.54 1.22 -9.74
CA VAL A 32 6.08 1.24 -9.70
C VAL A 32 5.62 2.68 -9.49
N ALA A 33 4.64 3.13 -10.25
CA ALA A 33 4.04 4.44 -10.05
C ALA A 33 3.31 4.48 -8.69
N CYS A 34 3.59 5.51 -7.88
CA CYS A 34 2.88 5.77 -6.64
C CYS A 34 2.13 7.09 -6.74
N TYR A 35 0.85 7.07 -6.46
CA TYR A 35 0.00 8.26 -6.46
C TYR A 35 -0.50 8.54 -5.06
N ASN A 36 -0.36 9.79 -4.62
CA ASN A 36 -0.86 10.24 -3.35
C ASN A 36 -2.13 11.08 -3.58
N VAL A 37 -3.22 10.69 -2.92
CA VAL A 37 -4.52 11.36 -2.99
C VAL A 37 -4.92 11.93 -1.63
N LEU A 38 -5.97 12.71 -1.59
CA LEU A 38 -6.55 13.18 -0.33
C LEU A 38 -7.14 12.03 0.47
N THR A 39 -7.28 12.22 1.78
CA THR A 39 -7.93 11.27 2.69
C THR A 39 -9.37 11.01 2.27
N GLY A 40 -9.76 9.78 2.29
CA GLY A 40 -11.08 9.30 1.86
C GLY A 40 -10.99 8.36 0.68
N PHE A 41 -11.47 7.13 0.89
CA PHE A 41 -11.34 6.03 -0.07
C PHE A 41 -11.94 6.33 -1.45
N LYS A 42 -12.90 7.26 -1.52
CA LYS A 42 -13.48 7.77 -2.77
C LYS A 42 -12.42 8.30 -3.75
N TRP A 43 -11.36 8.95 -3.23
CA TRP A 43 -10.29 9.50 -4.07
C TRP A 43 -9.41 8.41 -4.67
N ILE A 44 -9.17 7.35 -3.90
CA ILE A 44 -8.49 6.15 -4.41
C ILE A 44 -9.32 5.51 -5.52
N ALA A 45 -10.61 5.28 -5.28
CA ALA A 45 -11.51 4.66 -6.25
C ALA A 45 -11.68 5.52 -7.52
N GLU A 46 -11.74 6.84 -7.37
CA GLU A 46 -11.82 7.78 -8.50
C GLU A 46 -10.57 7.71 -9.37
N LEU A 47 -9.39 7.71 -8.74
CA LEU A 47 -8.14 7.63 -9.47
C LEU A 47 -7.97 6.27 -10.18
N VAL A 48 -8.34 5.16 -9.52
CA VAL A 48 -8.37 3.82 -10.17
C VAL A 48 -9.23 3.86 -11.42
N LYS A 49 -10.44 4.46 -11.34
CA LYS A 49 -11.34 4.60 -12.47
C LYS A 49 -10.73 5.46 -13.60
N ALA A 50 -10.09 6.58 -13.25
CA ALA A 50 -9.47 7.49 -14.22
C ALA A 50 -8.29 6.86 -14.97
N LYS A 51 -7.61 5.89 -14.33
CA LYS A 51 -6.45 5.17 -14.88
C LYS A 51 -6.80 3.83 -15.53
N GLU A 52 -8.06 3.43 -15.49
CA GLU A 52 -8.54 2.17 -16.07
C GLU A 52 -8.15 2.03 -17.55
N GLY A 53 -7.61 0.87 -17.92
CA GLY A 53 -7.11 0.59 -19.25
C GLY A 53 -5.76 1.23 -19.62
N LYS A 54 -5.19 2.07 -18.74
CA LYS A 54 -3.87 2.71 -18.94
C LYS A 54 -2.83 2.18 -17.98
N GLU A 55 -3.20 2.05 -16.72
CA GLU A 55 -2.33 1.57 -15.65
C GLU A 55 -3.00 0.42 -14.89
N ASN A 56 -2.18 -0.47 -14.34
CA ASN A 56 -2.61 -1.65 -13.64
C ASN A 56 -2.54 -1.42 -12.14
N TYR A 57 -3.69 -1.19 -11.51
CA TYR A 57 -3.77 -0.99 -10.07
C TYR A 57 -3.46 -2.28 -9.30
N ILE A 58 -2.50 -2.21 -8.37
CA ILE A 58 -2.07 -3.35 -7.54
C ILE A 58 -2.76 -3.31 -6.18
N VAL A 59 -2.55 -2.21 -5.46
CA VAL A 59 -2.99 -2.01 -4.09
C VAL A 59 -3.01 -0.54 -3.75
N GLY A 60 -3.90 -0.17 -2.87
CA GLY A 60 -3.91 1.16 -2.27
C GLY A 60 -4.68 1.14 -0.96
N GLY A 61 -4.42 2.14 -0.15
CA GLY A 61 -5.01 2.18 1.16
C GLY A 61 -4.81 3.49 1.90
N GLU A 62 -5.44 3.51 3.03
CA GLU A 62 -5.37 4.58 4.01
C GLU A 62 -4.80 4.02 5.32
N GLU A 63 -4.17 4.86 6.12
CA GLU A 63 -3.70 4.52 7.46
C GLU A 63 -4.83 4.08 8.40
N SER A 64 -6.06 4.53 8.15
CA SER A 64 -7.25 4.27 8.95
C SER A 64 -8.05 3.05 8.43
N PHE A 65 -7.40 1.88 8.43
CA PHE A 65 -8.01 0.56 8.18
C PHE A 65 -8.60 0.36 6.77
N GLY A 66 -8.23 1.18 5.82
CA GLY A 66 -8.71 1.07 4.45
C GLY A 66 -7.66 0.44 3.54
N LEU A 67 -7.88 -0.78 3.04
CA LEU A 67 -7.02 -1.42 2.04
C LEU A 67 -7.89 -2.01 0.92
N MET A 68 -7.44 -1.83 -0.32
CA MET A 68 -8.03 -2.43 -1.51
C MET A 68 -6.94 -3.09 -2.34
N ILE A 69 -7.13 -4.35 -2.70
CA ILE A 69 -6.18 -5.15 -3.48
C ILE A 69 -6.81 -5.49 -4.82
N GLY A 70 -6.17 -5.02 -5.90
CA GLY A 70 -6.74 -5.13 -7.24
C GLY A 70 -8.00 -4.24 -7.41
N ASP A 71 -8.62 -4.31 -8.57
CA ASP A 71 -9.70 -3.42 -9.00
C ASP A 71 -11.09 -4.06 -9.05
N LYS A 72 -11.24 -5.28 -8.53
CA LYS A 72 -12.51 -6.03 -8.56
C LYS A 72 -13.59 -5.41 -7.68
N THR A 73 -13.20 -4.91 -6.51
CA THR A 73 -14.04 -4.09 -5.65
C THR A 73 -13.48 -2.68 -5.67
N ARG A 74 -14.34 -1.66 -5.68
CA ARG A 74 -13.88 -0.26 -5.68
C ARG A 74 -14.10 0.42 -4.34
N ASP A 75 -13.92 -0.36 -3.30
CA ASP A 75 -13.94 0.08 -1.90
C ASP A 75 -13.02 -0.84 -1.08
N LYS A 76 -12.84 -0.48 0.17
CA LYS A 76 -12.06 -1.23 1.16
C LYS A 76 -12.52 -2.69 1.24
N ASP A 77 -11.58 -3.60 1.24
CA ASP A 77 -11.85 -5.04 1.36
C ASP A 77 -10.98 -5.67 2.44
N ALA A 78 -11.56 -5.82 3.61
CA ALA A 78 -10.88 -6.42 4.75
C ALA A 78 -10.57 -7.90 4.53
N ILE A 79 -11.37 -8.62 3.74
CA ILE A 79 -11.18 -10.05 3.51
C ILE A 79 -9.91 -10.28 2.68
N SER A 80 -9.76 -9.58 1.58
CA SER A 80 -8.55 -9.67 0.76
C SER A 80 -7.32 -9.13 1.50
N ALA A 81 -7.48 -8.10 2.33
CA ALA A 81 -6.41 -7.58 3.17
C ALA A 81 -5.89 -8.62 4.17
N VAL A 82 -6.80 -9.30 4.88
CA VAL A 82 -6.45 -10.37 5.81
C VAL A 82 -5.80 -11.55 5.08
N ALA A 83 -6.35 -11.95 3.95
CA ALA A 83 -5.80 -13.04 3.14
C ALA A 83 -4.35 -12.74 2.70
N LEU A 84 -4.08 -11.52 2.22
CA LEU A 84 -2.74 -11.08 1.85
C LEU A 84 -1.79 -11.08 3.05
N LEU A 85 -2.24 -10.57 4.20
CA LEU A 85 -1.43 -10.55 5.42
C LEU A 85 -1.07 -11.97 5.89
N CYS A 86 -2.03 -12.90 5.83
CA CYS A 86 -1.78 -14.31 6.14
C CYS A 86 -0.79 -14.95 5.16
N GLU A 87 -0.91 -14.66 3.86
CA GLU A 87 0.05 -15.14 2.84
C GLU A 87 1.46 -14.60 3.13
N MET A 88 1.58 -13.32 3.45
CA MET A 88 2.87 -12.71 3.82
C MET A 88 3.47 -13.35 5.07
N ALA A 89 2.66 -13.56 6.11
CA ALA A 89 3.10 -14.19 7.34
C ALA A 89 3.55 -15.65 7.12
N ALA A 90 2.80 -16.42 6.33
CA ALA A 90 3.16 -17.77 5.97
C ALA A 90 4.46 -17.84 5.14
N TYR A 91 4.65 -16.89 4.23
CA TYR A 91 5.86 -16.76 3.43
C TYR A 91 7.10 -16.51 4.29
N GLU A 92 7.05 -15.56 5.20
CA GLU A 92 8.17 -15.27 6.11
C GLU A 92 8.41 -16.44 7.07
N LYS A 93 7.33 -17.04 7.62
CA LYS A 93 7.43 -18.21 8.51
C LYS A 93 8.11 -19.40 7.83
N ASN A 94 7.84 -19.64 6.56
CA ASN A 94 8.49 -20.72 5.79
C ASN A 94 10.01 -20.51 5.63
N GLN A 95 10.50 -19.31 5.86
CA GLN A 95 11.92 -18.95 5.87
C GLN A 95 12.50 -18.83 7.29
N GLY A 96 11.75 -19.25 8.31
CA GLY A 96 12.15 -19.12 9.72
C GLY A 96 12.09 -17.68 10.25
N ARG A 97 11.29 -16.81 9.63
CA ARG A 97 11.20 -15.37 9.91
C ARG A 97 9.79 -14.96 10.34
N THR A 98 9.67 -13.75 10.80
CA THR A 98 8.42 -13.11 11.18
C THR A 98 8.13 -11.89 10.29
N LEU A 99 6.90 -11.37 10.35
CA LEU A 99 6.56 -10.08 9.72
C LEU A 99 7.35 -8.91 10.34
N PHE A 100 7.74 -9.04 11.61
CA PHE A 100 8.58 -8.05 12.27
C PHE A 100 9.99 -8.00 11.65
N ASP A 101 10.59 -9.17 11.38
CA ASP A 101 11.88 -9.23 10.68
C ASP A 101 11.77 -8.59 9.29
N LYS A 102 10.65 -8.81 8.60
CA LYS A 102 10.39 -8.15 7.30
C LYS A 102 10.29 -6.64 7.42
N MET A 103 9.66 -6.14 8.48
CA MET A 103 9.58 -4.71 8.73
C MET A 103 10.99 -4.11 9.00
N ILE A 104 11.83 -4.79 9.76
CA ILE A 104 13.21 -4.37 9.99
C ILE A 104 14.01 -4.32 8.68
N ASP A 105 13.82 -5.30 7.79
CA ASP A 105 14.43 -5.27 6.45
C ASP A 105 14.01 -4.02 5.65
N LEU A 106 12.72 -3.67 5.70
CA LEU A 106 12.22 -2.47 5.01
C LEU A 106 12.86 -1.20 5.58
N TYR A 107 12.97 -1.08 6.91
CA TYR A 107 13.65 0.06 7.54
C TYR A 107 15.14 0.10 7.20
N THR A 108 15.79 -1.04 7.13
CA THR A 108 17.22 -1.12 6.76
C THR A 108 17.44 -0.72 5.30
N GLN A 109 16.51 -1.08 4.43
CA GLN A 109 16.65 -0.86 2.99
C GLN A 109 16.22 0.55 2.56
N TYR A 110 15.15 1.10 3.16
CA TYR A 110 14.50 2.33 2.72
C TYR A 110 14.63 3.50 3.70
N GLY A 111 15.12 3.24 4.92
CA GLY A 111 15.20 4.23 5.99
C GLY A 111 14.15 3.98 7.07
N PHE A 112 14.38 4.58 8.24
CA PHE A 112 13.46 4.48 9.36
C PHE A 112 12.35 5.53 9.24
N TYR A 113 11.12 5.07 9.19
CA TYR A 113 9.91 5.90 9.15
C TYR A 113 9.24 5.85 10.51
N TYR A 114 8.95 7.00 11.05
CA TYR A 114 8.21 7.15 12.31
C TYR A 114 7.12 8.18 12.12
N GLU A 115 5.91 7.70 12.00
CA GLU A 115 4.71 8.52 11.88
C GLU A 115 4.04 8.69 13.24
N ASN A 116 3.54 9.89 13.50
CA ASN A 116 2.77 10.19 14.70
C ASN A 116 1.56 11.07 14.35
N LEU A 117 0.44 10.81 14.98
CA LEU A 117 -0.78 11.57 14.77
C LEU A 117 -0.87 12.70 15.82
N ILE A 118 -0.93 13.93 15.34
CA ILE A 118 -1.27 15.08 16.16
C ILE A 118 -2.69 15.54 15.77
N SER A 119 -3.65 15.36 16.67
CA SER A 119 -5.03 15.80 16.48
C SER A 119 -5.26 17.16 17.12
N ILE A 120 -5.57 18.16 16.32
CA ILE A 120 -5.87 19.51 16.78
C ILE A 120 -7.34 19.81 16.47
N THR A 121 -8.16 19.90 17.52
CA THR A 121 -9.57 20.31 17.39
C THR A 121 -9.70 21.79 17.70
N LYS A 122 -10.05 22.59 16.70
CA LYS A 122 -10.38 24.01 16.84
C LYS A 122 -11.91 24.15 16.83
N LYS A 123 -12.48 24.56 17.96
CA LYS A 123 -13.89 24.96 18.00
C LYS A 123 -13.99 26.38 17.43
N GLY A 124 -14.87 26.57 16.44
CA GLY A 124 -15.20 27.87 15.88
C GLY A 124 -16.08 28.67 16.83
#